data_af3633bceefc17109c3d757c1679ee67
#
_entry.id   af3633bceefc17109c3d757c1679ee67
#
_cell.length_a   1.000
_cell.length_b   1.000
_cell.length_c   1.000
_cell.angle_alpha   90.00
_cell.angle_beta   90.00
_cell.angle_gamma   90.00
#
_symmetry.space_group_name_H-M   'P 1'
#
loop_
_entity.id
_entity.type
_entity.pdbx_description
1 polymer ?
#
loop_
_entity_poly.entity_id
_entity_poly.type
_entity_poly.pdbx_seq_one_letter_code
_entity_poly.pdbx_strand_id
1 'polypeptide(L)'
;EDRKALGYHLPGRYDKVLDISECWLQPAPSDAIRNFIRGYSAAHGLSHYDIRKHEGWLRTLTIRTTRTGESMVLLAFGHEDAGAREALLHALLQEFPSITSLLWCINPKKNDTIWDLDIQVFHGRDHIIEELPDGGLAPLRFRIGPKSFFQTNPEQTVVMYQLVRQLAGLSGNEHVYDLYCGAGSISLFLARHCARVTGAEIVPEAVMDAKSNAELNGIGNVAFEAGDLKDLLNSDFISRHGKPDVLITDPPRAGMHEAVVMRIREMAPPVIVYVSCNPSTQARDLALLKDMYRITHVQPLDMFPHTAHLETVVRLELDQRPVR
;
A
#
# COMPACT_ATOMS: atom_id res chain seq x y z
N GLU A 1 27.39 21.03 9.47
CA GLU A 1 26.72 20.97 10.77
C GLU A 1 26.03 19.62 10.87
N ASP A 2 26.61 18.75 11.71
CA ASP A 2 26.11 17.38 11.99
C ASP A 2 24.82 17.47 12.86
N ARG A 3 23.73 17.89 12.27
CA ARG A 3 22.44 17.74 12.93
C ARG A 3 21.98 16.29 12.77
N LYS A 4 22.00 15.55 13.87
CA LYS A 4 21.36 14.23 13.98
C LYS A 4 19.86 14.42 13.88
N ALA A 5 19.32 14.51 12.68
CA ALA A 5 17.91 14.70 12.40
C ALA A 5 17.21 13.34 12.29
N LEU A 6 16.04 13.21 12.90
CA LEU A 6 15.14 12.08 12.72
C LEU A 6 13.75 12.60 12.34
N GLY A 7 13.34 12.36 11.09
CA GLY A 7 12.11 12.90 10.55
C GLY A 7 11.90 12.45 9.10
N TYR A 8 11.45 13.37 8.24
CA TYR A 8 11.11 13.08 6.85
C TYR A 8 12.01 13.82 5.88
N HIS A 9 12.22 13.24 4.70
CA HIS A 9 12.95 13.93 3.63
C HIS A 9 12.23 15.18 3.17
N LEU A 10 12.98 16.25 2.97
CA LEU A 10 12.44 17.46 2.33
C LEU A 10 12.05 17.16 0.88
N PRO A 11 10.91 17.66 0.40
CA PRO A 11 10.51 17.50 -1.00
C PRO A 11 11.60 17.94 -1.96
N GLY A 12 11.95 17.07 -2.92
CA GLY A 12 13.01 17.33 -3.90
C GLY A 12 14.45 17.30 -3.36
N ARG A 13 14.66 16.96 -2.09
CA ARG A 13 15.98 16.95 -1.44
C ARG A 13 16.21 15.62 -0.70
N TYR A 14 16.59 14.58 -1.44
CA TYR A 14 16.83 13.24 -0.90
C TYR A 14 17.90 13.19 0.22
N ASP A 15 18.76 14.20 0.28
CA ASP A 15 19.90 14.33 1.20
C ASP A 15 19.60 15.19 2.43
N LYS A 16 18.37 15.68 2.58
CA LYS A 16 17.96 16.54 3.69
C LYS A 16 16.77 15.95 4.42
N VAL A 17 16.91 15.83 5.74
CA VAL A 17 15.86 15.40 6.64
C VAL A 17 15.36 16.59 7.45
N LEU A 18 14.04 16.79 7.45
CA LEU A 18 13.37 17.71 8.34
C LEU A 18 13.22 17.06 9.70
N ASP A 19 13.86 17.62 10.69
CA ASP A 19 13.74 17.14 12.07
C ASP A 19 12.45 17.65 12.69
N ILE A 20 11.48 16.75 12.87
CA ILE A 20 10.17 17.10 13.42
C ILE A 20 9.88 16.35 14.74
N SER A 21 9.24 17.02 15.67
CA SER A 21 8.77 16.44 16.94
C SER A 21 7.35 15.88 16.85
N GLU A 22 6.52 16.45 15.97
CA GLU A 22 5.11 16.09 15.79
C GLU A 22 4.78 15.89 14.31
N CYS A 23 3.94 14.92 14.02
CA CYS A 23 3.37 14.68 12.70
C CYS A 23 1.86 14.45 12.81
N TRP A 24 1.08 15.41 12.35
CA TRP A 24 -0.39 15.38 12.42
C TRP A 24 -1.03 14.29 11.55
N LEU A 25 -0.25 13.66 10.67
CA LEU A 25 -0.72 12.55 9.83
C LEU A 25 -0.49 11.17 10.48
N GLN A 26 0.27 11.12 11.57
CA GLN A 26 0.57 9.86 12.26
C GLN A 26 -0.12 9.82 13.62
N PRO A 27 -0.92 8.79 13.91
CA PRO A 27 -1.50 8.61 15.23
C PRO A 27 -0.46 8.21 16.27
N ALA A 28 -0.81 8.37 17.54
CA ALA A 28 -0.01 7.83 18.64
C ALA A 28 0.13 6.29 18.50
N PRO A 29 1.28 5.72 18.90
CA PRO A 29 2.41 6.32 19.60
C PRO A 29 3.57 6.79 18.69
N SER A 30 3.34 7.01 17.39
CA SER A 30 4.40 7.22 16.37
C SER A 30 5.37 8.35 16.74
N ASP A 31 4.86 9.51 17.18
CA ASP A 31 5.71 10.65 17.55
C ASP A 31 6.53 10.36 18.81
N ALA A 32 5.93 9.70 19.80
CA ALA A 32 6.62 9.33 21.03
C ALA A 32 7.78 8.37 20.74
N ILE A 33 7.56 7.36 19.92
CA ILE A 33 8.59 6.39 19.48
C ILE A 33 9.73 7.11 18.74
N ARG A 34 9.40 7.96 17.77
CA ARG A 34 10.41 8.73 17.01
C ARG A 34 11.23 9.62 17.93
N ASN A 35 10.58 10.37 18.84
CA ASN A 35 11.25 11.27 19.78
C ASN A 35 12.10 10.52 20.80
N PHE A 36 11.66 9.35 21.27
CA PHE A 36 12.46 8.48 22.13
C PHE A 36 13.75 8.03 21.43
N ILE A 37 13.65 7.52 20.19
CA ILE A 37 14.83 7.06 19.44
C ILE A 37 15.80 8.22 19.18
N ARG A 38 15.28 9.44 18.88
CA ARG A 38 16.11 10.65 18.76
C ARG A 38 16.87 10.94 20.06
N GLY A 39 16.17 10.99 21.20
CA GLY A 39 16.77 11.24 22.51
C GLY A 39 17.80 10.16 22.89
N TYR A 40 17.44 8.89 22.70
CA TYR A 40 18.31 7.75 22.96
C TYR A 40 19.58 7.81 22.12
N SER A 41 19.45 8.05 20.81
CA SER A 41 20.62 8.13 19.91
C SER A 41 21.56 9.28 20.27
N ALA A 42 21.03 10.42 20.71
CA ALA A 42 21.82 11.56 21.15
C ALA A 42 22.56 11.25 22.46
N ALA A 43 21.88 10.64 23.45
CA ALA A 43 22.45 10.30 24.75
C ALA A 43 23.57 9.25 24.66
N HIS A 44 23.46 8.29 23.71
CA HIS A 44 24.42 7.20 23.55
C HIS A 44 25.41 7.43 22.41
N GLY A 45 25.40 8.61 21.77
CA GLY A 45 26.36 8.94 20.71
C GLY A 45 26.21 8.11 19.43
N LEU A 46 25.01 7.52 19.18
CA LEU A 46 24.78 6.69 18.01
C LEU A 46 24.82 7.52 16.72
N SER A 47 25.48 7.00 15.68
CA SER A 47 25.60 7.68 14.40
C SER A 47 24.34 7.50 13.56
N HIS A 48 23.88 8.57 12.91
CA HIS A 48 22.83 8.53 11.90
C HIS A 48 23.44 8.33 10.52
N TYR A 49 22.72 7.63 9.63
CA TYR A 49 23.22 7.32 8.30
C TYR A 49 23.26 8.57 7.42
N ASP A 50 24.44 8.86 6.89
CA ASP A 50 24.66 9.91 5.88
C ASP A 50 24.56 9.30 4.49
N ILE A 51 23.49 9.65 3.76
CA ILE A 51 23.22 9.10 2.42
C ILE A 51 24.25 9.53 1.36
N ARG A 52 25.05 10.59 1.58
CA ARG A 52 26.09 11.02 0.66
C ARG A 52 27.39 10.26 0.88
N LYS A 53 27.73 10.01 2.16
CA LYS A 53 28.93 9.27 2.54
C LYS A 53 28.72 7.77 2.54
N HIS A 54 27.45 7.32 2.63
CA HIS A 54 27.05 5.93 2.86
C HIS A 54 27.61 5.34 4.15
N GLU A 55 27.62 6.16 5.19
CA GLU A 55 28.16 5.84 6.51
C GLU A 55 27.15 6.17 7.60
N GLY A 56 27.22 5.47 8.71
CA GLY A 56 26.35 5.65 9.87
C GLY A 56 25.57 4.39 10.20
N TRP A 57 25.09 4.32 11.44
CA TRP A 57 24.49 3.11 11.99
C TRP A 57 22.97 3.12 11.93
N LEU A 58 22.30 4.13 12.51
CA LEU A 58 20.83 4.29 12.42
C LEU A 58 20.46 4.78 11.04
N ARG A 59 19.72 3.96 10.27
CA ARG A 59 19.48 4.25 8.87
C ARG A 59 18.03 4.62 8.59
N THR A 60 17.08 3.72 8.87
CA THR A 60 15.66 3.95 8.59
C THR A 60 14.84 3.49 9.79
N LEU A 61 13.86 4.31 10.15
CA LEU A 61 12.82 3.98 11.11
C LEU A 61 11.49 3.95 10.38
N THR A 62 10.82 2.79 10.39
CA THR A 62 9.45 2.64 9.90
C THR A 62 8.53 2.36 11.09
N ILE A 63 7.49 3.16 11.22
CA ILE A 63 6.44 2.96 12.23
C ILE A 63 5.13 2.79 11.49
N ARG A 64 4.40 1.73 11.82
CA ARG A 64 3.05 1.48 11.33
C ARG A 64 2.12 1.32 12.52
N THR A 65 0.96 1.93 12.44
CA THR A 65 -0.10 1.83 13.45
C THR A 65 -1.38 1.39 12.77
N THR A 66 -2.25 0.74 13.51
CA THR A 66 -3.55 0.27 13.01
C THR A 66 -4.69 0.84 13.85
N ARG A 67 -5.91 0.80 13.33
CA ARG A 67 -7.14 1.17 14.07
C ARG A 67 -7.39 0.27 15.27
N THR A 68 -6.86 -0.95 15.25
CA THR A 68 -6.95 -1.89 16.38
C THR A 68 -6.03 -1.53 17.55
N GLY A 69 -5.18 -0.49 17.39
CA GLY A 69 -4.20 -0.07 18.39
C GLY A 69 -2.90 -0.87 18.33
N GLU A 70 -2.71 -1.73 17.35
CA GLU A 70 -1.45 -2.43 17.14
C GLU A 70 -0.41 -1.50 16.50
N SER A 71 0.86 -1.72 16.85
CA SER A 71 1.97 -0.98 16.27
C SER A 71 3.11 -1.90 15.87
N MET A 72 3.71 -1.59 14.71
CA MET A 72 4.93 -2.20 14.21
C MET A 72 6.03 -1.15 14.13
N VAL A 73 7.20 -1.48 14.66
CA VAL A 73 8.40 -0.67 14.54
C VAL A 73 9.48 -1.51 13.87
N LEU A 74 10.00 -1.02 12.74
CA LEU A 74 11.13 -1.62 12.02
C LEU A 74 12.29 -0.64 12.02
N LEU A 75 13.43 -1.08 12.56
CA LEU A 75 14.70 -0.36 12.51
C LEU A 75 15.66 -1.01 11.51
N ALA A 76 16.08 -0.25 10.51
CA ALA A 76 17.16 -0.66 9.63
C ALA A 76 18.47 -0.01 10.06
N PHE A 77 19.51 -0.84 10.21
CA PHE A 77 20.85 -0.41 10.59
C PHE A 77 21.80 -0.51 9.40
N GLY A 78 22.76 0.42 9.29
CA GLY A 78 23.73 0.45 8.18
C GLY A 78 24.77 -0.68 8.23
N HIS A 79 25.09 -1.15 9.42
CA HIS A 79 26.03 -2.25 9.66
C HIS A 79 25.72 -2.95 10.98
N GLU A 80 26.33 -4.10 11.19
CA GLU A 80 26.15 -4.88 12.41
C GLU A 80 26.83 -4.23 13.63
N ASP A 81 26.07 -4.10 14.70
CA ASP A 81 26.54 -3.83 16.07
C ASP A 81 25.49 -4.43 17.02
N ALA A 82 25.70 -5.71 17.37
CA ALA A 82 24.74 -6.47 18.16
C ALA A 82 24.50 -5.82 19.53
N GLY A 83 25.56 -5.33 20.18
CA GLY A 83 25.43 -4.74 21.52
C GLY A 83 24.60 -3.46 21.52
N ALA A 84 24.90 -2.53 20.61
CA ALA A 84 24.12 -1.29 20.48
C ALA A 84 22.69 -1.54 20.04
N ARG A 85 22.49 -2.50 19.10
CA ARG A 85 21.15 -2.90 18.62
C ARG A 85 20.28 -3.44 19.76
N GLU A 86 20.77 -4.45 20.48
CA GLU A 86 20.02 -5.05 21.60
C GLU A 86 19.72 -4.04 22.68
N ALA A 87 20.68 -3.20 23.05
CA ALA A 87 20.47 -2.15 24.03
C ALA A 87 19.34 -1.15 23.61
N LEU A 88 19.35 -0.71 22.35
CA LEU A 88 18.30 0.19 21.83
C LEU A 88 16.93 -0.51 21.78
N LEU A 89 16.87 -1.74 21.26
CA LEU A 89 15.60 -2.47 21.11
C LEU A 89 14.99 -2.82 22.47
N HIS A 90 15.79 -3.20 23.47
CA HIS A 90 15.34 -3.41 24.84
C HIS A 90 14.84 -2.12 25.50
N ALA A 91 15.58 -1.01 25.36
CA ALA A 91 15.16 0.28 25.88
C ALA A 91 13.83 0.75 25.24
N LEU A 92 13.66 0.50 23.95
CA LEU A 92 12.42 0.82 23.23
C LEU A 92 11.23 0.00 23.75
N LEU A 93 11.38 -1.29 24.01
CA LEU A 93 10.33 -2.14 24.59
C LEU A 93 10.03 -1.78 26.04
N GLN A 94 11.03 -1.36 26.79
CA GLN A 94 10.83 -0.92 28.17
C GLN A 94 9.97 0.36 28.23
N GLU A 95 10.18 1.29 27.32
CA GLU A 95 9.42 2.54 27.22
C GLU A 95 8.04 2.32 26.58
N PHE A 96 7.96 1.46 25.55
CA PHE A 96 6.75 1.16 24.80
C PHE A 96 6.40 -0.33 24.83
N PRO A 97 5.95 -0.88 25.96
CA PRO A 97 5.64 -2.30 26.10
C PRO A 97 4.44 -2.77 25.26
N SER A 98 3.65 -1.82 24.72
CA SER A 98 2.52 -2.11 23.83
C SER A 98 2.90 -2.31 22.36
N ILE A 99 4.16 -2.20 21.98
CA ILE A 99 4.60 -2.50 20.61
C ILE A 99 4.26 -3.96 20.29
N THR A 100 3.42 -4.16 19.26
CA THR A 100 2.96 -5.49 18.84
C THR A 100 4.04 -6.24 18.06
N SER A 101 4.81 -5.50 17.27
CA SER A 101 5.82 -6.04 16.36
C SER A 101 7.05 -5.13 16.36
N LEU A 102 8.16 -5.61 16.95
CA LEU A 102 9.45 -4.90 16.90
C LEU A 102 10.41 -5.70 16.05
N LEU A 103 10.80 -5.10 14.94
CA LEU A 103 11.56 -5.72 13.87
C LEU A 103 12.86 -4.96 13.62
N TRP A 104 13.84 -5.64 13.07
CA TRP A 104 15.07 -5.02 12.61
C TRP A 104 15.67 -5.72 11.39
N CYS A 105 16.52 -5.00 10.66
CA CYS A 105 17.34 -5.57 9.60
C CYS A 105 18.64 -4.78 9.44
N ILE A 106 19.62 -5.41 8.77
CA ILE A 106 20.84 -4.73 8.33
C ILE A 106 20.69 -4.36 6.86
N ASN A 107 20.84 -3.07 6.55
CA ASN A 107 20.83 -2.57 5.19
C ASN A 107 22.20 -1.97 4.81
N PRO A 108 23.14 -2.76 4.28
CA PRO A 108 24.45 -2.27 3.85
C PRO A 108 24.43 -1.63 2.45
N LYS A 109 23.28 -1.65 1.77
CA LYS A 109 23.14 -1.17 0.39
C LYS A 109 23.19 0.36 0.33
N LYS A 110 23.34 0.91 -0.88
CA LYS A 110 23.29 2.37 -1.10
C LYS A 110 21.85 2.93 -1.22
N ASN A 111 20.84 2.08 -1.32
CA ASN A 111 19.43 2.46 -1.38
C ASN A 111 18.67 2.02 -0.11
N ASP A 112 17.47 2.55 0.11
CA ASP A 112 16.67 2.30 1.30
C ASP A 112 15.65 1.16 1.13
N THR A 113 15.69 0.43 0.00
CA THR A 113 14.77 -0.69 -0.22
C THR A 113 15.04 -1.83 0.76
N ILE A 114 13.95 -2.46 1.25
CA ILE A 114 14.03 -3.55 2.22
C ILE A 114 13.52 -4.89 1.65
N TRP A 115 13.09 -4.92 0.37
CA TRP A 115 12.44 -6.09 -0.24
C TRP A 115 13.29 -7.36 -0.23
N ASP A 116 14.59 -7.20 -0.45
CA ASP A 116 15.62 -8.25 -0.51
C ASP A 116 16.37 -8.44 0.79
N LEU A 117 15.98 -7.74 1.87
CA LEU A 117 16.63 -7.85 3.17
C LEU A 117 15.93 -8.92 4.04
N ASP A 118 16.73 -9.58 4.86
CA ASP A 118 16.25 -10.46 5.92
C ASP A 118 15.79 -9.61 7.11
N ILE A 119 14.50 -9.65 7.42
CA ILE A 119 13.90 -8.89 8.53
C ILE A 119 13.72 -9.83 9.71
N GLN A 120 14.35 -9.49 10.82
CA GLN A 120 14.34 -10.26 12.05
C GLN A 120 13.27 -9.74 13.02
N VAL A 121 12.57 -10.67 13.66
CA VAL A 121 11.65 -10.35 14.76
C VAL A 121 12.44 -10.30 16.06
N PHE A 122 12.46 -9.13 16.69
CA PHE A 122 13.03 -8.97 18.02
C PHE A 122 11.99 -9.24 19.12
N HIS A 123 10.77 -8.74 18.93
CA HIS A 123 9.66 -8.94 19.87
C HIS A 123 8.32 -9.05 19.14
N GLY A 124 7.45 -9.87 19.72
CA GLY A 124 6.09 -10.07 19.25
C GLY A 124 6.03 -10.93 17.98
N ARG A 125 5.37 -10.43 16.96
CA ARG A 125 5.14 -11.14 15.69
C ARG A 125 5.66 -10.33 14.48
N ASP A 126 5.77 -10.96 13.34
CA ASP A 126 6.26 -10.37 12.09
C ASP A 126 5.24 -9.46 11.37
N HIS A 127 4.06 -9.23 11.96
CA HIS A 127 2.97 -8.47 11.33
C HIS A 127 2.09 -7.79 12.38
N ILE A 128 1.27 -6.86 11.90
CA ILE A 128 0.13 -6.25 12.63
C ILE A 128 -1.16 -6.53 11.87
N ILE A 129 -2.29 -6.41 12.57
CA ILE A 129 -3.62 -6.59 11.98
C ILE A 129 -4.35 -5.25 11.91
N GLU A 130 -4.73 -4.87 10.70
CA GLU A 130 -5.65 -3.75 10.47
C GLU A 130 -7.08 -4.26 10.31
N GLU A 131 -8.06 -3.50 10.76
CA GLU A 131 -9.48 -3.78 10.59
C GLU A 131 -10.18 -2.64 9.85
N LEU A 132 -10.74 -2.94 8.68
CA LEU A 132 -11.52 -1.99 7.90
C LEU A 132 -13.02 -2.27 8.04
N PRO A 133 -13.83 -1.32 8.52
CA PRO A 133 -15.29 -1.43 8.56
C PRO A 133 -15.89 -1.61 7.16
N ASP A 134 -16.92 -2.44 7.06
CA ASP A 134 -17.63 -2.71 5.81
C ASP A 134 -19.14 -2.60 6.00
N GLY A 135 -19.61 -1.36 6.19
CA GLY A 135 -21.03 -0.98 6.07
C GLY A 135 -22.03 -1.82 6.89
N GLY A 136 -21.69 -2.24 8.10
CA GLY A 136 -22.57 -3.05 8.97
C GLY A 136 -22.29 -4.56 8.92
N LEU A 137 -21.40 -5.02 8.03
CA LEU A 137 -20.82 -6.37 8.07
C LEU A 137 -19.71 -6.43 9.09
N ALA A 138 -19.24 -7.64 9.43
CA ALA A 138 -18.03 -7.82 10.21
C ALA A 138 -16.85 -7.11 9.52
N PRO A 139 -15.99 -6.38 10.25
CA PRO A 139 -14.85 -5.69 9.65
C PRO A 139 -13.94 -6.68 8.93
N LEU A 140 -13.32 -6.20 7.85
CA LEU A 140 -12.29 -6.95 7.14
C LEU A 140 -10.98 -6.81 7.87
N ARG A 141 -10.31 -7.93 8.09
CA ARG A 141 -9.02 -7.99 8.78
C ARG A 141 -7.90 -8.19 7.77
N PHE A 142 -6.84 -7.41 7.89
CA PHE A 142 -5.68 -7.48 7.01
C PHE A 142 -4.40 -7.68 7.81
N ARG A 143 -3.68 -8.74 7.47
CA ARG A 143 -2.33 -8.95 7.95
C ARG A 143 -1.38 -8.05 7.17
N ILE A 144 -0.66 -7.17 7.89
CA ILE A 144 0.28 -6.22 7.33
C ILE A 144 1.67 -6.56 7.82
N GLY A 145 2.50 -7.09 6.95
CA GLY A 145 3.91 -7.33 7.19
C GLY A 145 4.78 -6.08 6.97
N PRO A 146 6.06 -6.12 7.32
CA PRO A 146 6.98 -4.99 7.13
C PRO A 146 7.19 -4.61 5.66
N LYS A 147 7.03 -5.58 4.75
CA LYS A 147 7.16 -5.39 3.29
C LYS A 147 5.81 -5.19 2.59
N SER A 148 4.68 -5.45 3.25
CA SER A 148 3.37 -5.31 2.62
C SER A 148 3.02 -3.84 2.38
N PHE A 149 2.49 -3.52 1.19
CA PHE A 149 1.83 -2.25 0.97
C PHE A 149 0.44 -2.27 1.60
N PHE A 150 0.09 -1.22 2.30
CA PHE A 150 -1.25 -0.96 2.78
C PHE A 150 -1.48 0.54 2.86
N GLN A 151 -2.69 1.00 2.59
CA GLN A 151 -3.06 2.42 2.65
C GLN A 151 -2.84 2.95 4.07
N THR A 152 -2.12 4.07 4.19
CA THR A 152 -1.66 4.58 5.51
C THR A 152 -2.70 5.43 6.25
N ASN A 153 -3.81 5.79 5.59
CA ASN A 153 -4.96 6.46 6.20
C ASN A 153 -6.18 5.54 6.15
N PRO A 154 -6.40 4.69 7.16
CA PRO A 154 -7.45 3.67 7.13
C PRO A 154 -8.87 4.27 7.11
N GLU A 155 -9.10 5.45 7.71
CA GLU A 155 -10.39 6.13 7.66
C GLU A 155 -10.76 6.51 6.23
N GLN A 156 -9.86 7.19 5.53
CA GLN A 156 -10.07 7.58 4.13
C GLN A 156 -10.03 6.38 3.18
N THR A 157 -9.32 5.33 3.53
CA THR A 157 -9.33 4.07 2.77
C THR A 157 -10.73 3.46 2.73
N VAL A 158 -11.44 3.44 3.85
CA VAL A 158 -12.83 2.96 3.90
C VAL A 158 -13.73 3.82 3.01
N VAL A 159 -13.60 5.15 3.05
CA VAL A 159 -14.36 6.06 2.18
C VAL A 159 -14.07 5.78 0.71
N MET A 160 -12.80 5.61 0.36
CA MET A 160 -12.37 5.30 -1.01
C MET A 160 -12.95 3.96 -1.49
N TYR A 161 -12.87 2.90 -0.67
CA TYR A 161 -13.38 1.58 -1.06
C TYR A 161 -14.91 1.55 -1.16
N GLN A 162 -15.60 2.27 -0.30
CA GLN A 162 -17.07 2.46 -0.43
C GLN A 162 -17.42 3.19 -1.73
N LEU A 163 -16.66 4.22 -2.10
CA LEU A 163 -16.84 4.91 -3.37
C LEU A 163 -16.56 3.99 -4.56
N VAL A 164 -15.46 3.22 -4.53
CA VAL A 164 -15.15 2.23 -5.57
C VAL A 164 -16.29 1.24 -5.73
N ARG A 165 -16.83 0.68 -4.62
CA ARG A 165 -17.98 -0.21 -4.65
C ARG A 165 -19.22 0.44 -5.25
N GLN A 166 -19.52 1.67 -4.84
CA GLN A 166 -20.66 2.43 -5.37
C GLN A 166 -20.52 2.67 -6.88
N LEU A 167 -19.33 3.09 -7.31
CA LEU A 167 -19.06 3.35 -8.73
C LEU A 167 -18.95 2.07 -9.57
N ALA A 168 -18.58 0.95 -8.97
CA ALA A 168 -18.62 -0.36 -9.62
C ALA A 168 -20.07 -0.80 -9.92
N GLY A 169 -21.04 -0.36 -9.13
CA GLY A 169 -22.47 -0.66 -9.35
C GLY A 169 -22.80 -2.14 -9.14
N LEU A 170 -22.18 -2.77 -8.14
CA LEU A 170 -22.33 -4.20 -7.89
C LEU A 170 -23.72 -4.56 -7.38
N SER A 171 -24.30 -5.64 -7.94
CA SER A 171 -25.61 -6.20 -7.59
C SER A 171 -25.54 -7.59 -6.94
N GLY A 172 -24.33 -8.16 -6.87
CA GLY A 172 -24.07 -9.51 -6.33
C GLY A 172 -23.77 -10.57 -7.39
N ASN A 173 -23.94 -10.27 -8.68
CA ASN A 173 -23.79 -11.23 -9.76
C ASN A 173 -22.52 -11.02 -10.62
N GLU A 174 -21.83 -9.91 -10.42
CA GLU A 174 -20.74 -9.48 -11.29
C GLU A 174 -19.48 -10.30 -11.05
N HIS A 175 -18.73 -10.49 -12.13
CA HIS A 175 -17.33 -10.87 -12.10
C HIS A 175 -16.46 -9.61 -12.13
N VAL A 176 -15.72 -9.36 -11.07
CA VAL A 176 -14.84 -8.21 -10.92
C VAL A 176 -13.39 -8.62 -11.19
N TYR A 177 -12.68 -7.87 -12.03
CA TYR A 177 -11.23 -7.91 -12.08
C TYR A 177 -10.65 -6.76 -11.26
N ASP A 178 -9.61 -7.06 -10.45
CA ASP A 178 -8.86 -6.08 -9.66
C ASP A 178 -7.40 -6.12 -10.11
N LEU A 179 -7.00 -5.14 -10.91
CA LEU A 179 -5.63 -5.04 -11.45
C LEU A 179 -4.77 -4.20 -10.52
N TYR A 180 -3.53 -4.64 -10.31
CA TYR A 180 -2.61 -4.10 -9.30
C TYR A 180 -3.17 -4.32 -7.87
N CYS A 181 -3.72 -5.51 -7.61
CA CYS A 181 -4.50 -5.78 -6.41
C CYS A 181 -3.69 -5.77 -5.10
N GLY A 182 -2.35 -5.76 -5.15
CA GLY A 182 -1.50 -5.77 -3.97
C GLY A 182 -1.84 -6.91 -3.02
N ALA A 183 -1.99 -6.61 -1.73
CA ALA A 183 -2.41 -7.57 -0.70
C ALA A 183 -3.93 -7.87 -0.71
N GLY A 184 -4.64 -7.53 -1.78
CA GLY A 184 -6.03 -7.87 -2.01
C GLY A 184 -7.05 -6.99 -1.27
N SER A 185 -6.69 -5.81 -0.82
CA SER A 185 -7.56 -5.00 0.05
C SER A 185 -8.85 -4.55 -0.66
N ILE A 186 -8.76 -4.04 -1.89
CA ILE A 186 -9.95 -3.69 -2.71
C ILE A 186 -10.69 -4.96 -3.11
N SER A 187 -9.97 -5.99 -3.58
CA SER A 187 -10.54 -7.27 -3.95
C SER A 187 -11.46 -7.85 -2.87
N LEU A 188 -10.95 -7.94 -1.62
CA LEU A 188 -11.69 -8.51 -0.50
C LEU A 188 -12.86 -7.63 -0.05
N PHE A 189 -12.71 -6.30 -0.14
CA PHE A 189 -13.80 -5.38 0.16
C PHE A 189 -14.96 -5.53 -0.84
N LEU A 190 -14.67 -5.77 -2.11
CA LEU A 190 -15.68 -5.96 -3.16
C LEU A 190 -16.26 -7.38 -3.18
N ALA A 191 -15.49 -8.40 -2.78
CA ALA A 191 -15.87 -9.81 -2.88
C ALA A 191 -17.18 -10.16 -2.15
N ARG A 192 -17.52 -9.43 -1.08
CA ARG A 192 -18.78 -9.59 -0.35
C ARG A 192 -20.02 -9.06 -1.09
N HIS A 193 -19.80 -8.38 -2.22
CA HIS A 193 -20.85 -7.65 -2.96
C HIS A 193 -20.95 -8.04 -4.43
N CYS A 194 -20.22 -9.08 -4.86
CA CYS A 194 -20.22 -9.60 -6.22
C CYS A 194 -20.12 -11.13 -6.24
N ALA A 195 -20.31 -11.75 -7.39
CA ALA A 195 -20.25 -13.19 -7.52
C ALA A 195 -18.81 -13.70 -7.33
N ARG A 196 -17.83 -13.01 -7.87
CA ARG A 196 -16.40 -13.35 -7.72
C ARG A 196 -15.48 -12.19 -8.06
N VAL A 197 -14.25 -12.25 -7.53
CA VAL A 197 -13.17 -11.33 -7.87
C VAL A 197 -11.96 -12.11 -8.38
N THR A 198 -11.33 -11.61 -9.44
CA THR A 198 -10.01 -12.07 -9.90
C THR A 198 -9.02 -10.93 -9.76
N GLY A 199 -8.08 -11.07 -8.84
CA GLY A 199 -6.99 -10.12 -8.61
C GLY A 199 -5.74 -10.50 -9.38
N ALA A 200 -5.06 -9.51 -9.94
CA ALA A 200 -3.80 -9.67 -10.66
C ALA A 200 -2.75 -8.68 -10.15
N GLU A 201 -1.55 -9.18 -9.81
CA GLU A 201 -0.48 -8.42 -9.18
C GLU A 201 0.88 -8.93 -9.67
N ILE A 202 1.85 -8.01 -9.85
CA ILE A 202 3.19 -8.39 -10.32
C ILE A 202 4.06 -8.98 -9.22
N VAL A 203 3.83 -8.60 -7.95
CA VAL A 203 4.63 -9.00 -6.79
C VAL A 203 4.09 -10.31 -6.19
N PRO A 204 4.82 -11.45 -6.31
CA PRO A 204 4.34 -12.73 -5.80
C PRO A 204 4.04 -12.75 -4.30
N GLU A 205 4.83 -12.04 -3.50
CA GLU A 205 4.66 -11.92 -2.05
C GLU A 205 3.35 -11.21 -1.71
N ALA A 206 2.98 -10.17 -2.47
CA ALA A 206 1.70 -9.48 -2.29
C ALA A 206 0.52 -10.38 -2.63
N VAL A 207 0.66 -11.25 -3.65
CA VAL A 207 -0.35 -12.27 -3.98
C VAL A 207 -0.49 -13.30 -2.86
N MET A 208 0.62 -13.69 -2.21
CA MET A 208 0.56 -14.56 -1.03
C MET A 208 -0.15 -13.88 0.15
N ASP A 209 0.14 -12.60 0.39
CA ASP A 209 -0.56 -11.81 1.39
C ASP A 209 -2.07 -11.71 1.08
N ALA A 210 -2.45 -11.48 -0.19
CA ALA A 210 -3.85 -11.43 -0.61
C ALA A 210 -4.60 -12.74 -0.34
N LYS A 211 -3.98 -13.88 -0.63
CA LYS A 211 -4.55 -15.22 -0.34
C LYS A 211 -4.70 -15.44 1.17
N SER A 212 -3.68 -15.11 1.94
CA SER A 212 -3.72 -15.20 3.41
C SER A 212 -4.79 -14.30 4.01
N ASN A 213 -4.97 -13.09 3.46
CA ASN A 213 -6.01 -12.16 3.89
C ASN A 213 -7.41 -12.68 3.51
N ALA A 214 -7.57 -13.34 2.37
CA ALA A 214 -8.83 -13.99 1.99
C ALA A 214 -9.20 -15.10 2.98
N GLU A 215 -8.25 -15.96 3.32
CA GLU A 215 -8.41 -17.04 4.33
C GLU A 215 -8.76 -16.45 5.70
N LEU A 216 -8.04 -15.41 6.16
CA LEU A 216 -8.27 -14.73 7.44
C LEU A 216 -9.71 -14.21 7.57
N ASN A 217 -10.33 -13.81 6.45
CA ASN A 217 -11.70 -13.28 6.40
C ASN A 217 -12.75 -14.31 5.99
N GLY A 218 -12.37 -15.57 5.71
CA GLY A 218 -13.29 -16.61 5.24
C GLY A 218 -13.91 -16.27 3.86
N ILE A 219 -13.21 -15.52 3.01
CA ILE A 219 -13.69 -15.11 1.68
C ILE A 219 -13.17 -16.11 0.65
N GLY A 220 -14.08 -16.89 0.05
CA GLY A 220 -13.74 -17.97 -0.89
C GLY A 220 -14.02 -17.67 -2.37
N ASN A 221 -14.69 -16.55 -2.68
CA ASN A 221 -15.05 -16.18 -4.05
C ASN A 221 -14.02 -15.24 -4.69
N VAL A 222 -12.74 -15.41 -4.34
CA VAL A 222 -11.60 -14.65 -4.86
C VAL A 222 -10.54 -15.59 -5.44
N ALA A 223 -9.89 -15.16 -6.50
CA ALA A 223 -8.71 -15.79 -7.07
C ALA A 223 -7.62 -14.74 -7.29
N PHE A 224 -6.37 -15.07 -6.97
CA PHE A 224 -5.24 -14.14 -7.14
C PHE A 224 -4.13 -14.79 -7.97
N GLU A 225 -3.66 -14.08 -9.00
CA GLU A 225 -2.55 -14.51 -9.86
C GLU A 225 -1.40 -13.51 -9.85
N ALA A 226 -0.18 -14.06 -9.77
CA ALA A 226 1.06 -13.28 -9.86
C ALA A 226 1.57 -13.23 -11.30
N GLY A 227 1.92 -12.04 -11.78
CA GLY A 227 2.55 -11.86 -13.08
C GLY A 227 2.54 -10.42 -13.55
N ASP A 228 3.41 -10.11 -14.52
CA ASP A 228 3.38 -8.81 -15.17
C ASP A 228 2.07 -8.68 -15.98
N LEU A 229 1.26 -7.69 -15.65
CA LEU A 229 -0.09 -7.52 -16.22
C LEU A 229 -0.10 -7.43 -17.75
N LYS A 230 0.94 -6.86 -18.37
CA LYS A 230 1.03 -6.78 -19.84
C LYS A 230 1.12 -8.16 -20.49
N ASP A 231 1.69 -9.13 -19.79
CA ASP A 231 1.88 -10.51 -20.25
C ASP A 231 0.79 -11.45 -19.71
N LEU A 232 0.34 -11.20 -18.46
CA LEU A 232 -0.65 -12.00 -17.76
C LEU A 232 -2.04 -11.88 -18.38
N LEU A 233 -2.48 -10.65 -18.75
CA LEU A 233 -3.83 -10.39 -19.27
C LEU A 233 -3.97 -10.82 -20.75
N ASN A 234 -3.69 -12.08 -21.02
CA ASN A 234 -3.78 -12.69 -22.35
C ASN A 234 -5.06 -13.53 -22.52
N SER A 235 -5.21 -14.16 -23.68
CA SER A 235 -6.37 -15.02 -24.00
C SER A 235 -6.52 -16.20 -23.04
N ASP A 236 -5.41 -16.76 -22.55
CA ASP A 236 -5.43 -17.89 -21.63
C ASP A 236 -5.95 -17.48 -20.25
N PHE A 237 -5.55 -16.28 -19.77
CA PHE A 237 -6.09 -15.71 -18.53
C PHE A 237 -7.61 -15.52 -18.64
N ILE A 238 -8.07 -14.93 -19.73
CA ILE A 238 -9.50 -14.73 -19.97
C ILE A 238 -10.24 -16.07 -20.11
N SER A 239 -9.62 -17.06 -20.74
CA SER A 239 -10.20 -18.40 -20.87
C SER A 239 -10.38 -19.10 -19.53
N ARG A 240 -9.42 -18.96 -18.61
CA ARG A 240 -9.46 -19.55 -17.26
C ARG A 240 -10.45 -18.84 -16.35
N HIS A 241 -10.50 -17.51 -16.40
CA HIS A 241 -11.27 -16.71 -15.45
C HIS A 241 -12.61 -16.19 -16.04
N GLY A 242 -12.75 -16.14 -17.36
CA GLY A 242 -13.88 -15.49 -18.04
C GLY A 242 -13.68 -13.97 -18.12
N LYS A 243 -14.49 -13.30 -18.93
CA LYS A 243 -14.46 -11.83 -19.04
C LYS A 243 -15.03 -11.18 -17.78
N PRO A 244 -14.49 -10.01 -17.36
CA PRO A 244 -15.05 -9.25 -16.26
C PRO A 244 -16.28 -8.44 -16.71
N ASP A 245 -17.25 -8.29 -15.80
CA ASP A 245 -18.34 -7.33 -15.91
C ASP A 245 -17.88 -5.94 -15.44
N VAL A 246 -16.99 -5.92 -14.44
CA VAL A 246 -16.40 -4.70 -13.89
C VAL A 246 -14.88 -4.89 -13.75
N LEU A 247 -14.12 -3.89 -14.15
CA LEU A 247 -12.67 -3.86 -13.96
C LEU A 247 -12.31 -2.70 -13.02
N ILE A 248 -11.61 -3.04 -11.94
CA ILE A 248 -11.00 -2.07 -11.04
C ILE A 248 -9.51 -2.01 -11.35
N THR A 249 -8.91 -0.83 -11.30
CA THR A 249 -7.47 -0.67 -11.45
C THR A 249 -6.97 0.44 -10.52
N ASP A 250 -5.90 0.14 -9.75
CA ASP A 250 -5.21 1.08 -8.84
C ASP A 250 -3.69 1.00 -9.09
N PRO A 251 -3.21 1.52 -10.24
CA PRO A 251 -1.81 1.39 -10.62
C PRO A 251 -0.90 2.30 -9.82
N PRO A 252 0.43 2.06 -9.83
CA PRO A 252 1.41 2.94 -9.22
C PRO A 252 1.41 4.33 -9.86
N ARG A 253 2.12 5.30 -9.24
CA ARG A 253 2.18 6.72 -9.67
C ARG A 253 2.51 6.96 -11.14
N ALA A 254 3.19 6.01 -11.78
CA ALA A 254 3.50 6.07 -13.21
C ALA A 254 2.27 5.85 -14.12
N GLY A 255 1.14 5.41 -13.55
CA GLY A 255 -0.04 4.97 -14.28
C GLY A 255 0.13 3.56 -14.85
N MET A 256 -0.79 3.15 -15.72
CA MET A 256 -0.73 1.88 -16.41
C MET A 256 0.31 1.90 -17.54
N HIS A 257 0.95 0.76 -17.78
CA HIS A 257 1.70 0.56 -19.01
C HIS A 257 0.73 0.53 -20.20
N GLU A 258 1.10 1.13 -21.34
CA GLU A 258 0.24 1.20 -22.52
C GLU A 258 -0.28 -0.18 -22.97
N ALA A 259 0.56 -1.21 -22.92
CA ALA A 259 0.15 -2.58 -23.24
C ALA A 259 -0.98 -3.09 -22.32
N VAL A 260 -1.01 -2.71 -21.04
CA VAL A 260 -2.10 -3.07 -20.12
C VAL A 260 -3.39 -2.36 -20.54
N VAL A 261 -3.31 -1.07 -20.90
CA VAL A 261 -4.47 -0.33 -21.42
C VAL A 261 -5.02 -1.00 -22.68
N MET A 262 -4.14 -1.46 -23.60
CA MET A 262 -4.56 -2.18 -24.79
C MET A 262 -5.24 -3.52 -24.47
N ARG A 263 -4.76 -4.26 -23.46
CA ARG A 263 -5.45 -5.47 -22.98
C ARG A 263 -6.83 -5.18 -22.41
N ILE A 264 -6.99 -4.08 -21.67
CA ILE A 264 -8.30 -3.63 -21.18
C ILE A 264 -9.23 -3.31 -22.36
N ARG A 265 -8.74 -2.64 -23.41
CA ARG A 265 -9.51 -2.38 -24.63
C ARG A 265 -9.97 -3.68 -25.31
N GLU A 266 -9.10 -4.67 -25.42
CA GLU A 266 -9.41 -5.99 -26.02
C GLU A 266 -10.46 -6.76 -25.20
N MET A 267 -10.39 -6.70 -23.86
CA MET A 267 -11.37 -7.31 -22.97
C MET A 267 -12.73 -6.59 -23.02
N ALA A 268 -12.71 -5.29 -23.22
CA ALA A 268 -13.87 -4.39 -23.29
C ALA A 268 -14.85 -4.60 -22.12
N PRO A 269 -14.43 -4.49 -20.84
CA PRO A 269 -15.35 -4.61 -19.71
C PRO A 269 -16.42 -3.53 -19.78
N PRO A 270 -17.69 -3.83 -19.44
CA PRO A 270 -18.78 -2.83 -19.46
C PRO A 270 -18.51 -1.62 -18.57
N VAL A 271 -17.84 -1.81 -17.43
CA VAL A 271 -17.53 -0.76 -16.45
C VAL A 271 -16.05 -0.87 -16.05
N ILE A 272 -15.39 0.29 -15.98
CA ILE A 272 -14.05 0.43 -15.39
C ILE A 272 -14.13 1.44 -14.25
N VAL A 273 -13.54 1.11 -13.10
CA VAL A 273 -13.29 2.06 -11.99
C VAL A 273 -11.80 2.20 -11.82
N TYR A 274 -11.29 3.39 -12.10
CA TYR A 274 -9.86 3.70 -12.08
C TYR A 274 -9.53 4.59 -10.88
N VAL A 275 -8.81 4.04 -9.90
CA VAL A 275 -8.24 4.75 -8.75
C VAL A 275 -6.83 5.20 -9.08
N SER A 276 -6.44 6.42 -8.74
CA SER A 276 -5.08 6.92 -9.02
C SER A 276 -4.63 8.00 -8.05
N CYS A 277 -3.41 7.87 -7.55
CA CYS A 277 -2.72 8.90 -6.79
C CYS A 277 -2.05 9.96 -7.67
N ASN A 278 -2.19 9.89 -9.00
CA ASN A 278 -1.63 10.85 -9.96
C ASN A 278 -2.61 11.16 -11.10
N PRO A 279 -3.38 12.24 -10.99
CA PRO A 279 -4.36 12.61 -12.02
C PRO A 279 -3.77 12.82 -13.41
N SER A 280 -2.49 13.22 -13.51
CA SER A 280 -1.85 13.45 -14.81
C SER A 280 -1.61 12.15 -15.59
N THR A 281 -1.12 11.10 -14.91
CA THR A 281 -0.94 9.79 -15.53
C THR A 281 -2.28 9.12 -15.78
N GLN A 282 -3.26 9.30 -14.90
CA GLN A 282 -4.63 8.84 -15.11
C GLN A 282 -5.23 9.46 -16.37
N ALA A 283 -5.13 10.78 -16.55
CA ALA A 283 -5.63 11.46 -17.73
C ALA A 283 -4.97 10.96 -19.04
N ARG A 284 -3.66 10.67 -19.01
CA ARG A 284 -2.93 10.05 -20.12
C ARG A 284 -3.52 8.69 -20.49
N ASP A 285 -3.74 7.84 -19.50
CA ASP A 285 -4.27 6.48 -19.71
C ASP A 285 -5.73 6.52 -20.20
N LEU A 286 -6.54 7.42 -19.62
CA LEU A 286 -7.92 7.64 -20.05
C LEU A 286 -8.01 8.15 -21.50
N ALA A 287 -7.04 8.93 -21.96
CA ALA A 287 -6.99 9.38 -23.35
C ALA A 287 -6.87 8.21 -24.35
N LEU A 288 -6.26 7.09 -23.95
CA LEU A 288 -6.19 5.85 -24.76
C LEU A 288 -7.50 5.06 -24.78
N LEU A 289 -8.44 5.36 -23.88
CA LEU A 289 -9.73 4.68 -23.77
C LEU A 289 -10.91 5.49 -24.34
N LYS A 290 -10.71 6.77 -24.67
CA LYS A 290 -11.76 7.77 -24.95
C LYS A 290 -12.66 7.46 -26.16
N ASP A 291 -12.19 6.65 -27.10
CA ASP A 291 -12.93 6.25 -28.29
C ASP A 291 -13.88 5.07 -28.03
N MET A 292 -13.64 4.32 -26.95
CA MET A 292 -14.46 3.18 -26.53
C MET A 292 -15.29 3.46 -25.27
N TYR A 293 -14.81 4.33 -24.41
CA TYR A 293 -15.41 4.57 -23.11
C TYR A 293 -15.80 6.02 -22.89
N ARG A 294 -16.90 6.21 -22.19
CA ARG A 294 -17.35 7.50 -21.70
C ARG A 294 -17.05 7.61 -20.21
N ILE A 295 -16.43 8.69 -19.80
CA ILE A 295 -16.29 9.03 -18.37
C ILE A 295 -17.65 9.47 -17.85
N THR A 296 -18.16 8.77 -16.83
CA THR A 296 -19.47 9.08 -16.23
C THR A 296 -19.35 9.68 -14.84
N HIS A 297 -18.21 9.49 -14.17
CA HIS A 297 -17.97 10.03 -12.85
C HIS A 297 -16.49 10.32 -12.63
N VAL A 298 -16.19 11.41 -11.94
CA VAL A 298 -14.84 11.78 -11.48
C VAL A 298 -14.95 12.30 -10.05
N GLN A 299 -14.31 11.63 -9.09
CA GLN A 299 -14.34 12.04 -7.69
C GLN A 299 -12.91 12.11 -7.13
N PRO A 300 -12.41 13.30 -6.81
CA PRO A 300 -11.19 13.44 -6.02
C PRO A 300 -11.44 13.12 -4.54
N LEU A 301 -10.40 12.59 -3.88
CA LEU A 301 -10.38 12.24 -2.47
C LEU A 301 -9.12 12.75 -1.80
N ASP A 302 -9.26 13.41 -0.66
CA ASP A 302 -8.14 13.84 0.16
C ASP A 302 -7.71 12.71 1.12
N MET A 303 -6.81 11.86 0.66
CA MET A 303 -6.25 10.77 1.44
C MET A 303 -5.20 11.24 2.46
N PHE A 304 -4.57 12.38 2.20
CA PHE A 304 -3.47 12.92 3.00
C PHE A 304 -3.64 14.42 3.21
N PRO A 305 -4.54 14.84 4.14
CA PRO A 305 -4.76 16.24 4.44
C PRO A 305 -3.46 17.01 4.73
N HIS A 306 -3.40 18.25 4.33
CA HIS A 306 -2.22 19.12 4.44
C HIS A 306 -1.03 18.73 3.53
N THR A 307 -1.21 17.80 2.61
CA THR A 307 -0.21 17.48 1.57
C THR A 307 -0.74 17.85 0.18
N ALA A 308 0.15 17.83 -0.82
CA ALA A 308 -0.24 18.00 -2.23
C ALA A 308 -0.71 16.69 -2.89
N HIS A 309 -0.84 15.62 -2.14
CA HIS A 309 -1.25 14.32 -2.66
C HIS A 309 -2.76 14.20 -2.70
N LEU A 310 -3.26 13.73 -3.84
CA LEU A 310 -4.68 13.56 -4.11
C LEU A 310 -4.90 12.19 -4.73
N GLU A 311 -5.91 11.48 -4.25
CA GLU A 311 -6.46 10.33 -4.96
C GLU A 311 -7.61 10.77 -5.85
N THR A 312 -7.78 10.13 -7.00
CA THR A 312 -8.91 10.38 -7.89
C THR A 312 -9.52 9.06 -8.33
N VAL A 313 -10.82 8.92 -8.14
CA VAL A 313 -11.58 7.75 -8.61
C VAL A 313 -12.42 8.15 -9.80
N VAL A 314 -12.25 7.45 -10.92
CA VAL A 314 -12.95 7.70 -12.18
C VAL A 314 -13.75 6.47 -12.57
N ARG A 315 -15.03 6.64 -12.91
CA ARG A 315 -15.86 5.61 -13.54
C ARG A 315 -15.93 5.84 -15.03
N LEU A 316 -15.72 4.77 -15.82
CA LEU A 316 -15.94 4.74 -17.25
C LEU A 316 -16.98 3.66 -17.58
N GLU A 317 -17.78 3.93 -18.58
CA GLU A 317 -18.74 2.98 -19.16
C GLU A 317 -18.42 2.77 -20.63
N LEU A 318 -18.48 1.51 -21.06
CA LEU A 318 -18.30 1.15 -22.47
C LEU A 318 -19.38 1.85 -23.30
N ASP A 319 -18.97 2.60 -24.32
CA ASP A 319 -19.90 3.31 -25.19
C ASP A 319 -20.56 2.31 -26.15
N GLN A 320 -21.84 2.08 -25.95
CA GLN A 320 -22.62 1.17 -26.80
C GLN A 320 -23.07 1.80 -28.12
N ARG A 321 -22.69 3.06 -28.39
CA ARG A 321 -23.04 3.72 -29.64
C ARG A 321 -22.21 3.11 -30.78
N PRO A 322 -22.84 2.77 -31.93
CA PRO A 322 -22.09 2.31 -33.07
C PRO A 322 -21.10 3.40 -33.50
N VAL A 323 -19.84 2.99 -33.67
CA VAL A 323 -18.80 3.86 -34.24
C VAL A 323 -19.31 4.36 -35.60
N ARG A 324 -19.53 5.68 -35.72
CA ARG A 324 -19.96 6.30 -36.97
C ARG A 324 -18.81 6.38 -37.95
#